data_70aeb8f757c45325ce08764e18604f97
#
_entry.id   70aeb8f757c45325ce08764e18604f97
#
_cell.length_a   1.000
_cell.length_b   1.000
_cell.length_c   1.000
_cell.angle_alpha   90.00
_cell.angle_beta   90.00
_cell.angle_gamma   90.00
#
_symmetry.space_group_name_H-M   'P 1'
#
loop_
_entity.id
_entity.type
_entity.pdbx_description
1 polymer ?
#
loop_
_entity_poly.entity_id
_entity_poly.type
_entity_poly.pdbx_seq_one_letter_code
_entity_poly.pdbx_strand_id
1 'polypeptide(L)'
;MKRIQALGRLLGSSVRDLAPLACVIAFFQIVVLQEPFPNLERTLVGLVCVVLGLTLFVRGLEMGLFPIGEAMATAFARKGSLAWLMAFAFALGFGTTIAEPALIAVADEAARVRAESLQIPMTEDEQSSYATGLRYTVAVSVGFA
;
A
#
# COMPACT_ATOMS: atom_id res chain seq x y z
N MET A 1 32.44 -5.44 -8.17
CA MET A 1 31.65 -4.87 -9.27
C MET A 1 30.27 -5.47 -9.40
N LYS A 2 30.03 -6.79 -9.31
CA LYS A 2 28.70 -7.43 -9.43
C LYS A 2 27.67 -6.94 -8.40
N ARG A 3 28.08 -6.63 -7.15
CA ARG A 3 27.16 -6.14 -6.09
C ARG A 3 26.63 -4.72 -6.34
N ILE A 4 27.45 -3.84 -6.92
CA ILE A 4 27.05 -2.47 -7.24
C ILE A 4 26.06 -2.45 -8.42
N GLN A 5 26.26 -3.33 -9.41
CA GLN A 5 25.33 -3.49 -10.53
C GLN A 5 23.98 -4.09 -10.09
N ALA A 6 23.99 -4.99 -9.09
CA ALA A 6 22.74 -5.52 -8.51
C ALA A 6 21.97 -4.42 -7.76
N LEU A 7 22.65 -3.60 -6.96
CA LEU A 7 22.05 -2.43 -6.29
C LEU A 7 21.48 -1.43 -7.29
N GLY A 8 22.21 -1.13 -8.36
CA GLY A 8 21.73 -0.22 -9.41
C GLY A 8 20.47 -0.72 -10.12
N ARG A 9 20.34 -2.04 -10.33
CA ARG A 9 19.11 -2.63 -10.89
C ARG A 9 17.93 -2.56 -9.92
N LEU A 10 18.17 -2.81 -8.64
CA LEU A 10 17.14 -2.73 -7.61
C LEU A 10 16.62 -1.30 -7.43
N LEU A 11 17.52 -0.32 -7.41
CA LEU A 11 17.16 1.09 -7.37
C LEU A 11 16.39 1.50 -8.64
N GLY A 12 16.84 1.02 -9.80
CA GLY A 12 16.17 1.28 -11.08
C GLY A 12 14.75 0.71 -11.15
N SER A 13 14.51 -0.49 -10.59
CA SER A 13 13.15 -1.04 -10.51
C SER A 13 12.26 -0.20 -9.60
N SER A 14 12.74 0.17 -8.41
CA SER A 14 11.98 1.00 -7.46
C SER A 14 11.64 2.38 -8.04
N VAL A 15 12.57 3.00 -8.76
CA VAL A 15 12.30 4.27 -9.47
C VAL A 15 11.24 4.07 -10.56
N ARG A 16 11.30 2.97 -11.31
CA ARG A 16 10.31 2.67 -12.34
C ARG A 16 8.92 2.45 -11.74
N ASP A 17 8.83 1.79 -10.59
CA ASP A 17 7.58 1.54 -9.89
C ASP A 17 6.96 2.84 -9.34
N LEU A 18 7.80 3.80 -8.92
CA LEU A 18 7.37 5.12 -8.46
C LEU A 18 7.10 6.11 -9.60
N ALA A 19 7.58 5.85 -10.81
CA ALA A 19 7.45 6.77 -11.95
C ALA A 19 5.99 7.15 -12.27
N PRO A 20 5.02 6.22 -12.33
CA PRO A 20 3.63 6.57 -12.59
C PRO A 20 3.06 7.52 -11.52
N LEU A 21 3.37 7.26 -10.25
CA LEU A 21 2.93 8.10 -9.14
C LEU A 21 3.57 9.50 -9.22
N ALA A 22 4.87 9.56 -9.47
CA ALA A 22 5.58 10.82 -9.65
C ALA A 22 5.04 11.63 -10.84
N CYS A 23 4.70 10.97 -11.95
CA CYS A 23 4.07 11.62 -13.11
C CYS A 23 2.70 12.21 -12.76
N VAL A 24 1.86 11.46 -12.03
CA VAL A 24 0.53 11.96 -11.60
C VAL A 24 0.69 13.17 -10.68
N ILE A 25 1.57 13.09 -9.69
CA ILE A 25 1.83 14.21 -8.77
C ILE A 25 2.33 15.44 -9.54
N ALA A 26 3.30 15.25 -10.43
CA ALA A 26 3.84 16.34 -11.24
C ALA A 26 2.77 16.96 -12.15
N PHE A 27 1.90 16.13 -12.76
CA PHE A 27 0.80 16.61 -13.58
C PHE A 27 -0.16 17.49 -12.78
N PHE A 28 -0.61 17.02 -11.61
CA PHE A 28 -1.51 17.81 -10.77
C PHE A 28 -0.86 19.09 -10.28
N GLN A 29 0.40 19.03 -9.88
CA GLN A 29 1.12 20.19 -9.38
C GLN A 29 1.28 21.27 -10.47
N ILE A 30 1.65 20.87 -11.70
CA ILE A 30 1.96 21.81 -12.77
C ILE A 30 0.70 22.29 -13.49
N VAL A 31 -0.26 21.38 -13.75
CA VAL A 31 -1.42 21.68 -14.60
C VAL A 31 -2.62 22.14 -13.80
N VAL A 32 -2.87 21.53 -12.63
CA VAL A 32 -4.08 21.82 -11.83
C VAL A 32 -3.82 22.92 -10.80
N LEU A 33 -2.76 22.74 -9.98
CA LEU A 33 -2.47 23.67 -8.90
C LEU A 33 -1.74 24.92 -9.40
N GLN A 34 -0.91 24.79 -10.46
CA GLN A 34 -0.11 25.87 -11.04
C GLN A 34 0.77 26.62 -10.03
N GLU A 35 1.10 25.94 -8.93
CA GLU A 35 1.96 26.50 -7.90
C GLU A 35 3.37 25.91 -7.98
N PRO A 36 4.41 26.72 -7.70
CA PRO A 36 5.78 26.21 -7.61
C PRO A 36 5.89 25.20 -6.48
N PHE A 37 6.65 24.14 -6.69
CA PHE A 37 6.90 23.12 -5.65
C PHE A 37 7.43 23.79 -4.38
N PRO A 38 6.70 23.74 -3.26
CA PRO A 38 7.21 24.27 -2.01
C PRO A 38 8.38 23.39 -1.53
N ASN A 39 9.53 24.02 -1.23
CA ASN A 39 10.72 23.35 -0.69
C ASN A 39 11.24 22.18 -1.55
N LEU A 40 11.59 22.44 -2.80
CA LEU A 40 12.08 21.46 -3.78
C LEU A 40 13.24 20.60 -3.24
N GLU A 41 14.13 21.18 -2.44
CA GLU A 41 15.24 20.50 -1.79
C GLU A 41 14.74 19.42 -0.82
N ARG A 42 13.77 19.74 0.02
CA ARG A 42 13.14 18.79 0.96
C ARG A 42 12.40 17.67 0.23
N THR A 43 11.72 18.01 -0.85
CA THR A 43 10.99 17.04 -1.69
C THR A 43 11.96 16.06 -2.35
N LEU A 44 13.09 16.52 -2.87
CA LEU A 44 14.11 15.66 -3.47
C LEU A 44 14.75 14.73 -2.44
N VAL A 45 15.10 15.24 -1.26
CA VAL A 45 15.62 14.39 -0.17
C VAL A 45 14.60 13.35 0.25
N GLY A 46 13.32 13.74 0.39
CA GLY A 46 12.24 12.81 0.68
C GLY A 46 12.08 11.73 -0.39
N LEU A 47 12.15 12.09 -1.67
CA LEU A 47 12.09 11.14 -2.78
C LEU A 47 13.23 10.10 -2.72
N VAL A 48 14.45 10.54 -2.46
CA VAL A 48 15.59 9.63 -2.29
C VAL A 48 15.37 8.68 -1.12
N CYS A 49 14.89 9.18 0.02
CA CYS A 49 14.57 8.34 1.18
C CYS A 49 13.47 7.32 0.87
N VAL A 50 12.44 7.70 0.12
CA VAL A 50 11.35 6.79 -0.31
C VAL A 50 11.89 5.71 -1.23
N VAL A 51 12.70 6.05 -2.23
CA VAL A 51 13.32 5.06 -3.15
C VAL A 51 14.18 4.07 -2.37
N LEU A 52 15.01 4.53 -1.46
CA LEU A 52 15.85 3.67 -0.62
C LEU A 52 15.01 2.78 0.29
N GLY A 53 14.02 3.35 0.96
CA GLY A 53 13.11 2.64 1.84
C GLY A 53 12.32 1.55 1.10
N LEU A 54 11.75 1.88 -0.06
CA LEU A 54 11.03 0.93 -0.91
C LEU A 54 11.94 -0.20 -1.40
N THR A 55 13.15 0.12 -1.84
CA THR A 55 14.12 -0.88 -2.29
C THR A 55 14.49 -1.87 -1.18
N LEU A 56 14.76 -1.38 0.03
CA LEU A 56 15.06 -2.22 1.19
C LEU A 56 13.85 -3.04 1.62
N PHE A 57 12.68 -2.44 1.61
CA PHE A 57 11.42 -3.11 1.97
C PHE A 57 11.10 -4.27 1.03
N VAL A 58 11.09 -4.02 -0.28
CA VAL A 58 10.83 -5.06 -1.30
C VAL A 58 11.86 -6.18 -1.18
N ARG A 59 13.13 -5.82 -0.99
CA ARG A 59 14.20 -6.82 -0.80
C ARG A 59 13.99 -7.66 0.45
N GLY A 60 13.53 -7.06 1.54
CA GLY A 60 13.18 -7.77 2.77
C GLY A 60 12.02 -8.76 2.55
N LEU A 61 10.99 -8.35 1.81
CA LEU A 61 9.87 -9.22 1.45
C LEU A 61 10.31 -10.42 0.60
N GLU A 62 11.11 -10.17 -0.45
CA GLU A 62 11.63 -11.23 -1.33
C GLU A 62 12.47 -12.26 -0.58
N MET A 63 13.28 -11.82 0.37
CA MET A 63 14.19 -12.72 1.11
C MET A 63 13.52 -13.43 2.28
N GLY A 64 12.52 -12.83 2.90
CA GLY A 64 11.88 -13.35 4.10
C GLY A 64 10.46 -13.84 3.87
N LEU A 65 9.59 -12.98 3.46
CA LEU A 65 8.15 -13.25 3.45
C LEU A 65 7.71 -14.16 2.30
N PHE A 66 8.22 -13.96 1.10
CA PHE A 66 7.81 -14.75 -0.07
C PHE A 66 8.18 -16.23 0.05
N PRO A 67 9.40 -16.61 0.45
CA PRO A 67 9.73 -18.04 0.64
C PRO A 67 8.85 -18.72 1.70
N ILE A 68 8.50 -18.02 2.76
CA ILE A 68 7.60 -18.52 3.80
C ILE A 68 6.19 -18.71 3.22
N GLY A 69 5.68 -17.72 2.49
CA GLY A 69 4.37 -17.78 1.85
C GLY A 69 4.25 -18.94 0.85
N GLU A 70 5.26 -19.12 0.00
CA GLU A 70 5.31 -20.24 -0.96
C GLU A 70 5.36 -21.61 -0.26
N ALA A 71 6.16 -21.74 0.79
CA ALA A 71 6.25 -22.98 1.58
C ALA A 71 4.91 -23.30 2.24
N MET A 72 4.22 -22.33 2.80
CA MET A 72 2.90 -22.49 3.41
C MET A 72 1.85 -22.84 2.36
N ALA A 73 1.79 -22.14 1.25
CA ALA A 73 0.85 -22.42 0.16
C ALA A 73 1.05 -23.85 -0.39
N THR A 74 2.29 -24.26 -0.60
CA THR A 74 2.64 -25.61 -1.03
C THR A 74 2.23 -26.67 -0.01
N ALA A 75 2.44 -26.41 1.28
CA ALA A 75 2.08 -27.34 2.35
C ALA A 75 0.54 -27.54 2.42
N PHE A 76 -0.24 -26.46 2.27
CA PHE A 76 -1.70 -26.56 2.25
C PHE A 76 -2.23 -27.24 0.98
N ALA A 77 -1.63 -26.95 -0.18
CA ALA A 77 -2.00 -27.60 -1.44
C ALA A 77 -1.75 -29.12 -1.38
N ARG A 78 -0.62 -29.56 -0.79
CA ARG A 78 -0.30 -30.99 -0.59
C ARG A 78 -1.25 -31.71 0.35
N LYS A 79 -1.84 -31.00 1.30
CA LYS A 79 -2.81 -31.55 2.24
C LYS A 79 -4.12 -31.98 1.57
N GLY A 80 -4.35 -31.56 0.32
CA GLY A 80 -5.51 -31.95 -0.50
C GLY A 80 -6.86 -31.42 0.01
N SER A 81 -6.86 -30.52 0.98
CA SER A 81 -8.08 -29.93 1.53
C SER A 81 -8.32 -28.55 0.93
N LEU A 82 -9.26 -28.47 0.01
CA LEU A 82 -9.68 -27.21 -0.62
C LEU A 82 -10.12 -26.17 0.43
N ALA A 83 -10.81 -26.61 1.49
CA ALA A 83 -11.31 -25.71 2.52
C ALA A 83 -10.15 -24.99 3.26
N TRP A 84 -9.08 -25.70 3.60
CA TRP A 84 -7.90 -25.10 4.22
C TRP A 84 -7.15 -24.14 3.28
N LEU A 85 -7.07 -24.48 2.00
CA LEU A 85 -6.45 -23.61 1.00
C LEU A 85 -7.23 -22.32 0.82
N MET A 86 -8.56 -22.41 0.72
CA MET A 86 -9.45 -21.25 0.62
C MET A 86 -9.39 -20.36 1.87
N ALA A 87 -9.40 -20.96 3.06
CA ALA A 87 -9.27 -20.21 4.31
C ALA A 87 -7.93 -19.48 4.41
N PHE A 88 -6.85 -20.11 3.97
CA PHE A 88 -5.53 -19.50 3.92
C PHE A 88 -5.45 -18.35 2.90
N ALA A 89 -5.99 -18.54 1.70
CA ALA A 89 -6.04 -17.50 0.68
C ALA A 89 -6.85 -16.29 1.15
N PHE A 90 -8.03 -16.53 1.74
CA PHE A 90 -8.86 -15.49 2.34
C PHE A 90 -8.09 -14.74 3.45
N ALA A 91 -7.46 -15.48 4.37
CA ALA A 91 -6.72 -14.87 5.48
C ALA A 91 -5.55 -13.99 4.99
N LEU A 92 -4.87 -14.40 3.92
CA LEU A 92 -3.82 -13.59 3.29
C LEU A 92 -4.40 -12.33 2.65
N GLY A 93 -5.42 -12.46 1.80
CA GLY A 93 -6.04 -11.31 1.13
C GLY A 93 -6.62 -10.31 2.13
N PHE A 94 -7.37 -10.81 3.12
CA PHE A 94 -7.90 -9.99 4.20
C PHE A 94 -6.80 -9.31 5.01
N GLY A 95 -5.81 -10.08 5.50
CA GLY A 95 -4.76 -9.60 6.39
C GLY A 95 -3.86 -8.56 5.74
N THR A 96 -3.47 -8.76 4.50
CA THR A 96 -2.66 -7.79 3.75
C THR A 96 -3.44 -6.50 3.49
N THR A 97 -4.70 -6.61 3.09
CA THR A 97 -5.54 -5.45 2.77
C THR A 97 -5.88 -4.62 4.01
N ILE A 98 -6.24 -5.25 5.13
CA ILE A 98 -6.61 -4.51 6.35
C ILE A 98 -5.43 -3.75 6.96
N ALA A 99 -4.21 -4.23 6.73
CA ALA A 99 -2.97 -3.62 7.22
C ALA A 99 -2.39 -2.58 6.25
N GLU A 100 -2.98 -2.39 5.07
CA GLU A 100 -2.46 -1.49 4.04
C GLU A 100 -2.59 -0.02 4.47
N PRO A 101 -1.47 0.73 4.58
CA PRO A 101 -1.51 2.13 5.01
C PRO A 101 -2.31 3.03 4.09
N ALA A 102 -2.31 2.75 2.78
CA ALA A 102 -3.09 3.50 1.80
C ALA A 102 -4.59 3.36 2.05
N LEU A 103 -5.08 2.15 2.36
CA LEU A 103 -6.48 1.92 2.70
C LEU A 103 -6.88 2.65 3.99
N ILE A 104 -5.99 2.69 4.98
CA ILE A 104 -6.22 3.43 6.22
C ILE A 104 -6.41 4.92 5.91
N ALA A 105 -5.47 5.52 5.17
CA ALA A 105 -5.54 6.94 4.83
C ALA A 105 -6.78 7.30 3.99
N VAL A 106 -7.15 6.45 3.02
CA VAL A 106 -8.35 6.67 2.18
C VAL A 106 -9.63 6.53 3.01
N ALA A 107 -9.69 5.57 3.93
CA ALA A 107 -10.86 5.38 4.78
C ALA A 107 -11.07 6.54 5.76
N ASP A 108 -10.00 7.07 6.33
CA ASP A 108 -10.05 8.22 7.22
C ASP A 108 -10.48 9.50 6.45
N GLU A 109 -9.96 9.70 5.25
CA GLU A 109 -10.36 10.82 4.41
C GLU A 109 -11.83 10.69 3.93
N ALA A 110 -12.26 9.48 3.58
CA ALA A 110 -13.66 9.22 3.23
C ALA A 110 -14.62 9.52 4.39
N ALA A 111 -14.23 9.21 5.62
CA ALA A 111 -15.00 9.54 6.81
C ALA A 111 -15.11 11.07 7.00
N ARG A 112 -14.02 11.80 6.78
CA ARG A 112 -13.98 13.27 6.85
C ARG A 112 -14.89 13.91 5.80
N VAL A 113 -14.74 13.52 4.53
CA VAL A 113 -15.56 14.04 3.42
C VAL A 113 -17.03 13.74 3.65
N ARG A 114 -17.37 12.57 4.20
CA ARG A 114 -18.74 12.23 4.57
C ARG A 114 -19.31 13.17 5.64
N ALA A 115 -18.54 13.43 6.69
CA ALA A 115 -18.95 14.35 7.75
C ALA A 115 -19.21 15.77 7.20
N GLU A 116 -18.35 16.26 6.34
CA GLU A 116 -18.49 17.55 5.68
C GLU A 116 -19.71 17.59 4.75
N SER A 117 -19.93 16.52 3.96
CA SER A 117 -21.01 16.47 2.96
C SER A 117 -22.42 16.41 3.58
N LEU A 118 -22.55 15.78 4.72
CA LEU A 118 -23.83 15.61 5.42
C LEU A 118 -24.21 16.82 6.27
N GLN A 119 -23.30 17.78 6.47
CA GLN A 119 -23.46 18.94 7.37
C GLN A 119 -23.92 18.56 8.79
N ILE A 120 -23.70 17.32 9.17
CA ILE A 120 -23.97 16.79 10.51
C ILE A 120 -22.62 16.68 11.21
N PRO A 121 -22.44 17.30 12.38
CA PRO A 121 -21.22 17.15 13.13
C PRO A 121 -21.12 15.69 13.61
N MET A 122 -20.36 14.86 12.88
CA MET A 122 -20.02 13.52 13.34
C MET A 122 -18.98 13.65 14.44
N THR A 123 -19.19 12.92 15.52
CA THR A 123 -18.19 12.80 16.58
C THR A 123 -16.95 12.05 16.07
N GLU A 124 -15.79 12.23 16.72
CA GLU A 124 -14.58 11.50 16.36
C GLU A 124 -14.78 9.98 16.38
N ASP A 125 -15.59 9.48 17.33
CA ASP A 125 -15.93 8.06 17.44
C ASP A 125 -16.78 7.57 16.25
N GLU A 126 -17.72 8.37 15.76
CA GLU A 126 -18.51 8.02 14.58
C GLU A 126 -17.69 8.02 13.30
N GLN A 127 -16.76 8.98 13.13
CA GLN A 127 -15.84 9.01 12.00
C GLN A 127 -14.91 7.79 12.01
N SER A 128 -14.33 7.46 13.17
CA SER A 128 -13.45 6.30 13.32
C SER A 128 -14.18 4.97 13.08
N SER A 129 -15.42 4.87 13.53
CA SER A 129 -16.27 3.71 13.30
C SER A 129 -16.61 3.54 11.82
N TYR A 130 -16.90 4.63 11.11
CA TYR A 130 -17.15 4.61 9.67
C TYR A 130 -15.89 4.20 8.88
N ALA A 131 -14.75 4.81 9.17
CA ALA A 131 -13.47 4.47 8.55
C ALA A 131 -13.11 3.00 8.77
N THR A 132 -13.29 2.51 9.99
CA THR A 132 -13.08 1.10 10.35
C THR A 132 -14.03 0.18 9.57
N GLY A 133 -15.31 0.50 9.51
CA GLY A 133 -16.30 -0.26 8.74
C GLY A 133 -15.92 -0.34 7.25
N LEU A 134 -15.48 0.77 6.67
CA LEU A 134 -15.04 0.82 5.28
C LEU A 134 -13.82 -0.09 5.03
N ARG A 135 -12.82 -0.05 5.92
CA ARG A 135 -11.63 -0.90 5.85
C ARG A 135 -11.98 -2.39 5.91
N TYR A 136 -12.85 -2.79 6.84
CA TYR A 136 -13.30 -4.18 6.94
C TYR A 136 -14.07 -4.62 5.70
N THR A 137 -14.94 -3.78 5.16
CA THR A 137 -15.72 -4.09 3.96
C THR A 137 -14.80 -4.35 2.77
N VAL A 138 -13.81 -3.48 2.55
CA VAL A 138 -12.82 -3.64 1.46
C VAL A 138 -11.96 -4.89 1.69
N ALA A 139 -11.45 -5.09 2.91
CA ALA A 139 -10.59 -6.23 3.21
C ALA A 139 -11.32 -7.59 3.05
N VAL A 140 -12.59 -7.66 3.45
CA VAL A 140 -13.43 -8.85 3.24
C VAL A 140 -13.66 -9.08 1.74
N SER A 141 -13.97 -8.02 0.99
CA SER A 141 -14.19 -8.13 -0.46
C SER A 141 -12.95 -8.64 -1.19
N VAL A 142 -11.76 -8.14 -0.84
CA VAL A 142 -10.50 -8.60 -1.42
C VAL A 142 -10.16 -10.03 -0.99
N GLY A 143 -10.46 -10.38 0.27
CA GLY A 143 -10.25 -11.75 0.76
C GLY A 143 -11.09 -12.80 0.02
N PHE A 144 -12.25 -12.41 -0.54
CA PHE A 144 -13.10 -13.29 -1.34
C PHE A 144 -12.81 -13.26 -2.85
N ALA A 145 -12.05 -12.30 -3.34
CA ALA A 145 -11.68 -12.18 -4.75
C ALA A 145 -10.54 -13.11 -5.14
#